data_b40390333046275c3a75e7022e85bb45
#
_entry.id   b40390333046275c3a75e7022e85bb45
#
_cell.length_a   1.000
_cell.length_b   1.000
_cell.length_c   1.000
_cell.angle_alpha   90.00
_cell.angle_beta   90.00
_cell.angle_gamma   90.00
#
_symmetry.space_group_name_H-M   'P 1'
#
loop_
_entity.id
_entity.type
_entity.pdbx_description
1 polymer ?
#
loop_
_entity_poly.entity_id
_entity_poly.type
_entity_poly.pdbx_seq_one_letter_code
_entity_poly.pdbx_strand_id
1 'polypeptide(L)'
;KHFVRGRQEDSHEYIRGVLDGIHVQALKEFAGEDAEKVLDARTQETTIVHHIFGGYTCGQVECGQCGHVSRNYQSMIDIPVEVTAKSSSGIEASLKSNFLDTETLDGSNKYKCGRCAAYVRAEKGTKIHVSPNVLVVPLKRYTMGRFSKITRFVEFPLTLDLRPYMSRDARCSYYYWCKCY
;
A
#
# COMPACT_ATOMS: atom_id res chain seq x y z
N LYS A 1 -6.53 -8.69 18.05
CA LYS A 1 -7.94 -9.16 17.90
C LYS A 1 -7.96 -10.68 17.99
N HIS A 2 -8.91 -11.22 18.76
CA HIS A 2 -9.05 -12.67 18.86
C HIS A 2 -10.06 -13.16 17.80
N PHE A 3 -9.62 -14.06 16.92
CA PHE A 3 -10.48 -14.77 15.99
C PHE A 3 -11.24 -15.86 16.73
N VAL A 4 -12.55 -15.94 16.49
CA VAL A 4 -13.42 -16.89 17.20
C VAL A 4 -13.74 -18.07 16.28
N ARG A 5 -13.43 -19.29 16.74
CA ARG A 5 -13.72 -20.51 15.98
C ARG A 5 -15.24 -20.62 15.70
N GLY A 6 -15.58 -20.88 14.44
CA GLY A 6 -16.97 -21.00 13.98
C GLY A 6 -17.65 -19.68 13.62
N ARG A 7 -16.97 -18.53 13.75
CA ARG A 7 -17.42 -17.25 13.22
C ARG A 7 -16.82 -16.98 11.84
N GLN A 8 -17.57 -16.25 11.02
CA GLN A 8 -17.07 -15.72 9.76
C GLN A 8 -16.21 -14.50 10.07
N GLU A 9 -14.94 -14.56 9.72
CA GLU A 9 -13.96 -13.50 9.96
C GLU A 9 -13.36 -13.03 8.63
N ASP A 10 -12.75 -11.85 8.61
CA ASP A 10 -12.07 -11.29 7.43
C ASP A 10 -10.71 -11.97 7.23
N SER A 11 -10.53 -12.59 6.06
CA SER A 11 -9.29 -13.31 5.71
C SER A 11 -8.06 -12.39 5.64
N HIS A 12 -8.22 -11.13 5.21
CA HIS A 12 -7.15 -10.15 5.17
C HIS A 12 -6.73 -9.77 6.59
N GLU A 13 -7.69 -9.52 7.47
CA GLU A 13 -7.42 -9.24 8.88
C GLU A 13 -6.73 -10.42 9.57
N TYR A 14 -7.12 -11.66 9.22
CA TYR A 14 -6.45 -12.86 9.73
C TYR A 14 -4.98 -12.91 9.29
N ILE A 15 -4.70 -12.76 8.00
CA ILE A 15 -3.32 -12.78 7.47
C ILE A 15 -2.49 -11.67 8.12
N ARG A 16 -3.03 -10.45 8.22
CA ARG A 16 -2.32 -9.35 8.90
C ARG A 16 -2.02 -9.67 10.35
N GLY A 17 -2.97 -10.24 11.07
CA GLY A 17 -2.76 -10.65 12.46
C GLY A 17 -1.67 -11.73 12.63
N VAL A 18 -1.59 -12.67 11.68
CA VAL A 18 -0.51 -13.69 11.67
C VAL A 18 0.85 -13.04 11.39
N LEU A 19 0.94 -12.19 10.36
CA LEU A 19 2.19 -11.50 10.01
C LEU A 19 2.65 -10.57 11.14
N ASP A 20 1.75 -9.85 11.75
CA ASP A 20 2.00 -8.98 12.91
C ASP A 20 2.52 -9.80 14.10
N GLY A 21 1.90 -10.93 14.42
CA GLY A 21 2.37 -11.84 15.47
C GLY A 21 3.78 -12.36 15.23
N ILE A 22 4.10 -12.75 13.99
CA ILE A 22 5.46 -13.18 13.62
C ILE A 22 6.46 -12.02 13.74
N HIS A 23 6.06 -10.83 13.28
CA HIS A 23 6.88 -9.61 13.37
C HIS A 23 7.20 -9.26 14.83
N VAL A 24 6.18 -9.17 15.69
CA VAL A 24 6.35 -8.86 17.12
C VAL A 24 7.22 -9.91 17.82
N GLN A 25 7.01 -11.19 17.52
CA GLN A 25 7.83 -12.26 18.10
C GLN A 25 9.29 -12.14 17.69
N ALA A 26 9.57 -11.84 16.42
CA ALA A 26 10.94 -11.63 15.94
C ALA A 26 11.62 -10.44 16.62
N LEU A 27 10.89 -9.34 16.86
CA LEU A 27 11.41 -8.18 17.60
C LEU A 27 11.70 -8.52 19.05
N LYS A 28 10.83 -9.28 19.71
CA LYS A 28 11.03 -9.71 21.10
C LYS A 28 12.24 -10.64 21.26
N GLU A 29 12.46 -11.54 20.34
CA GLU A 29 13.65 -12.39 20.32
C GLU A 29 14.93 -11.58 20.14
N PHE A 30 14.89 -10.47 19.41
CA PHE A 30 16.02 -9.60 19.18
C PHE A 30 16.31 -8.64 20.33
N ALA A 31 15.29 -7.99 20.92
CA ALA A 31 15.46 -6.87 21.87
C ALA A 31 14.60 -7.01 23.15
N GLY A 32 13.99 -8.16 23.41
CA GLY A 32 13.21 -8.43 24.62
C GLY A 32 11.74 -7.97 24.52
N GLU A 33 11.00 -8.13 25.61
CA GLU A 33 9.53 -7.91 25.63
C GLU A 33 9.08 -6.49 25.25
N ASP A 34 9.89 -5.49 25.50
CA ASP A 34 9.61 -4.08 25.17
C ASP A 34 10.17 -3.64 23.81
N ALA A 35 10.57 -4.58 22.95
CA ALA A 35 11.22 -4.30 21.66
C ALA A 35 10.48 -3.28 20.79
N GLU A 36 9.14 -3.36 20.69
CA GLU A 36 8.33 -2.41 19.92
C GLU A 36 8.40 -0.97 20.42
N LYS A 37 8.71 -0.77 21.71
CA LYS A 37 8.82 0.56 22.32
C LYS A 37 10.22 1.15 22.23
N VAL A 38 11.25 0.29 22.27
CA VAL A 38 12.66 0.72 22.35
C VAL A 38 13.35 0.76 20.99
N LEU A 39 12.88 0.02 20.02
CA LEU A 39 13.44 -0.01 18.67
C LEU A 39 12.83 1.10 17.79
N ASP A 40 13.67 1.77 17.03
CA ASP A 40 13.20 2.72 16.02
C ASP A 40 12.50 2.01 14.84
N ALA A 41 11.69 2.77 14.09
CA ALA A 41 10.89 2.22 13.00
C ALA A 41 11.71 1.49 11.93
N ARG A 42 12.93 1.96 11.62
CA ARG A 42 13.79 1.33 10.61
C ARG A 42 14.31 -0.02 11.08
N THR A 43 14.68 -0.13 12.34
CA THR A 43 15.10 -1.40 12.94
C THR A 43 13.92 -2.38 12.99
N GLN A 44 12.71 -1.92 13.33
CA GLN A 44 11.51 -2.76 13.29
C GLN A 44 11.21 -3.29 11.87
N GLU A 45 11.51 -2.53 10.84
CA GLU A 45 11.33 -2.93 9.42
C GLU A 45 12.40 -3.93 8.90
N THR A 46 13.32 -4.41 9.74
CA THR A 46 14.33 -5.42 9.34
C THR A 46 13.92 -6.87 9.62
N THR A 47 12.72 -7.10 10.16
CA THR A 47 12.23 -8.45 10.44
C THR A 47 12.00 -9.27 9.17
N ILE A 48 11.94 -10.59 9.30
CA ILE A 48 11.66 -11.51 8.18
C ILE A 48 10.34 -11.18 7.48
N VAL A 49 9.34 -10.69 8.22
CA VAL A 49 8.05 -10.26 7.66
C VAL A 49 8.26 -9.08 6.70
N HIS A 50 9.01 -8.05 7.13
CA HIS A 50 9.31 -6.91 6.28
C HIS A 50 10.24 -7.26 5.13
N HIS A 51 11.16 -8.20 5.32
CA HIS A 51 12.03 -8.67 4.25
C HIS A 51 11.25 -9.38 3.13
N ILE A 52 10.18 -10.10 3.46
CA ILE A 52 9.38 -10.84 2.48
C ILE A 52 8.24 -9.98 1.92
N PHE A 53 7.45 -9.36 2.79
CA PHE A 53 6.20 -8.67 2.44
C PHE A 53 6.34 -7.15 2.46
N GLY A 54 7.43 -6.63 3.02
CA GLY A 54 7.65 -5.20 3.18
C GLY A 54 8.01 -4.51 1.88
N GLY A 55 7.45 -3.33 1.69
CA GLY A 55 7.75 -2.41 0.61
C GLY A 55 7.52 -0.98 1.05
N TYR A 56 7.66 -0.04 0.10
CA TYR A 56 7.37 1.37 0.35
C TYR A 56 6.53 1.95 -0.77
N THR A 57 5.52 2.72 -0.38
CA THR A 57 4.83 3.64 -1.29
C THR A 57 5.44 5.04 -1.17
N CYS A 58 5.37 5.80 -2.25
CA CYS A 58 5.74 7.21 -2.31
C CYS A 58 4.50 8.02 -2.67
N GLY A 59 3.92 8.71 -1.68
CA GLY A 59 2.94 9.77 -1.91
C GLY A 59 3.66 11.01 -2.41
N GLN A 60 3.19 11.61 -3.51
CA GLN A 60 3.79 12.81 -4.08
C GLN A 60 2.72 13.85 -4.38
N VAL A 61 3.07 15.12 -4.14
CA VAL A 61 2.25 16.28 -4.47
C VAL A 61 3.09 17.21 -5.32
N GLU A 62 2.67 17.41 -6.56
CA GLU A 62 3.32 18.31 -7.50
C GLU A 62 2.60 19.66 -7.53
N CYS A 63 3.35 20.71 -7.25
CA CYS A 63 2.86 22.09 -7.27
C CYS A 63 2.58 22.54 -8.71
N GLY A 64 1.35 22.90 -9.04
CA GLY A 64 0.99 23.40 -10.37
C GLY A 64 1.58 24.77 -10.74
N GLN A 65 2.17 25.50 -9.79
CA GLN A 65 2.76 26.82 -10.05
C GLN A 65 4.26 26.75 -10.25
N CYS A 66 5.02 26.01 -9.43
CA CYS A 66 6.48 25.98 -9.50
C CYS A 66 7.07 24.60 -9.81
N GLY A 67 6.25 23.59 -10.05
CA GLY A 67 6.70 22.23 -10.34
C GLY A 67 7.40 21.51 -9.17
N HIS A 68 7.42 22.11 -7.97
CA HIS A 68 8.03 21.46 -6.81
C HIS A 68 7.25 20.22 -6.43
N VAL A 69 7.95 19.09 -6.27
CA VAL A 69 7.35 17.81 -5.85
C VAL A 69 7.73 17.53 -4.41
N SER A 70 6.72 17.52 -3.54
CA SER A 70 6.83 17.03 -2.16
C SER A 70 6.61 15.54 -2.16
N ARG A 71 7.47 14.77 -1.46
CA ARG A 71 7.37 13.31 -1.36
C ARG A 71 7.27 12.86 0.09
N ASN A 72 6.44 11.85 0.33
CA ASN A 72 6.32 11.16 1.60
C ASN A 72 6.35 9.66 1.36
N TYR A 73 7.21 8.96 2.09
CA TYR A 73 7.40 7.51 1.97
C TYR A 73 6.70 6.82 3.14
N GLN A 74 5.93 5.78 2.83
CA GLN A 74 5.22 4.98 3.81
C GLN A 74 5.54 3.51 3.62
N SER A 75 5.90 2.85 4.70
CA SER A 75 6.06 1.39 4.74
C SER A 75 4.72 0.70 4.48
N MET A 76 4.75 -0.41 3.77
CA MET A 76 3.58 -1.23 3.46
C MET A 76 3.94 -2.71 3.52
N ILE A 77 2.97 -3.55 3.87
CA ILE A 77 3.05 -5.01 3.78
C ILE A 77 1.99 -5.59 2.83
N ASP A 78 1.07 -4.75 2.37
CA ASP A 78 0.03 -5.09 1.40
C ASP A 78 -0.42 -3.85 0.60
N ILE A 79 -1.10 -4.09 -0.52
CA ILE A 79 -1.70 -3.03 -1.36
C ILE A 79 -3.19 -3.34 -1.51
N PRO A 80 -4.05 -2.80 -0.64
CA PRO A 80 -5.49 -3.01 -0.76
C PRO A 80 -6.05 -2.29 -1.99
N VAL A 81 -6.90 -2.97 -2.74
CA VAL A 81 -7.53 -2.42 -3.95
C VAL A 81 -9.06 -2.46 -3.85
N GLU A 82 -9.69 -1.40 -4.37
CA GLU A 82 -11.15 -1.29 -4.43
C GLU A 82 -11.72 -2.19 -5.53
N VAL A 83 -12.82 -2.88 -5.21
CA VAL A 83 -13.59 -3.65 -6.19
C VAL A 83 -14.73 -2.77 -6.71
N THR A 84 -14.48 -2.04 -7.80
CA THR A 84 -15.43 -1.10 -8.42
C THR A 84 -16.01 -1.67 -9.73
N ALA A 85 -16.88 -0.93 -10.40
CA ALA A 85 -17.35 -1.27 -11.74
C ALA A 85 -16.19 -1.38 -12.75
N LYS A 86 -15.15 -0.56 -12.60
CA LYS A 86 -13.93 -0.61 -13.42
C LYS A 86 -13.07 -1.86 -13.14
N SER A 87 -13.18 -2.46 -11.95
CA SER A 87 -12.45 -3.68 -11.59
C SER A 87 -12.93 -4.94 -12.33
N SER A 88 -14.04 -4.86 -13.08
CA SER A 88 -14.44 -5.94 -14.01
C SER A 88 -13.39 -6.19 -15.11
N SER A 89 -12.47 -5.24 -15.31
CA SER A 89 -11.32 -5.36 -16.21
C SER A 89 -10.07 -5.95 -15.54
N GLY A 90 -10.22 -6.51 -14.32
CA GLY A 90 -9.16 -7.18 -13.59
C GLY A 90 -8.44 -6.33 -12.53
N ILE A 91 -7.49 -6.97 -11.85
CA ILE A 91 -6.69 -6.36 -10.77
C ILE A 91 -5.83 -5.20 -11.29
N GLU A 92 -5.38 -5.27 -12.54
CA GLU A 92 -4.56 -4.22 -13.17
C GLU A 92 -5.30 -2.88 -13.25
N ALA A 93 -6.62 -2.91 -13.53
CA ALA A 93 -7.44 -1.71 -13.57
C ALA A 93 -7.53 -1.05 -12.18
N SER A 94 -7.63 -1.86 -11.13
CA SER A 94 -7.63 -1.37 -9.75
C SER A 94 -6.28 -0.79 -9.33
N LEU A 95 -5.18 -1.44 -9.72
CA LEU A 95 -3.83 -0.93 -9.49
C LEU A 95 -3.58 0.37 -10.27
N LYS A 96 -4.08 0.45 -11.51
CA LYS A 96 -4.03 1.68 -12.29
C LYS A 96 -4.72 2.83 -11.58
N SER A 97 -5.91 2.61 -11.05
CA SER A 97 -6.63 3.63 -10.28
C SER A 97 -5.87 4.04 -9.01
N ASN A 98 -5.22 3.10 -8.32
CA ASN A 98 -4.47 3.41 -7.11
C ASN A 98 -3.17 4.19 -7.37
N PHE A 99 -2.48 3.92 -8.48
CA PHE A 99 -1.10 4.38 -8.67
C PHE A 99 -0.87 5.24 -9.92
N LEU A 100 -1.78 5.28 -10.88
CA LEU A 100 -1.65 6.10 -12.08
C LEU A 100 -2.62 7.27 -12.12
N ASP A 101 -3.80 7.13 -11.51
CA ASP A 101 -4.74 8.24 -11.41
C ASP A 101 -4.23 9.23 -10.35
N THR A 102 -4.34 10.52 -10.65
CA THR A 102 -3.98 11.62 -9.75
C THR A 102 -5.23 12.35 -9.29
N GLU A 103 -5.15 12.89 -8.08
CA GLU A 103 -6.16 13.77 -7.50
C GLU A 103 -5.72 15.22 -7.70
N THR A 104 -6.57 16.04 -8.32
CA THR A 104 -6.34 17.48 -8.40
C THR A 104 -6.75 18.15 -7.10
N LEU A 105 -5.82 18.81 -6.43
CA LEU A 105 -6.06 19.63 -5.24
C LEU A 105 -6.33 21.07 -5.67
N ASP A 106 -7.61 21.49 -5.63
CA ASP A 106 -8.04 22.83 -6.07
C ASP A 106 -9.20 23.38 -5.21
N GLY A 107 -9.66 24.57 -5.48
CA GLY A 107 -10.78 25.22 -4.77
C GLY A 107 -10.50 25.37 -3.27
N SER A 108 -11.34 24.75 -2.44
CA SER A 108 -11.18 24.71 -0.97
C SER A 108 -10.10 23.73 -0.50
N ASN A 109 -9.63 22.81 -1.36
CA ASN A 109 -8.64 21.77 -1.04
C ASN A 109 -7.26 22.08 -1.66
N LYS A 110 -6.91 23.36 -1.84
CA LYS A 110 -5.62 23.76 -2.38
C LYS A 110 -4.45 23.32 -1.48
N TYR A 111 -3.36 22.92 -2.12
CA TYR A 111 -2.12 22.54 -1.47
C TYR A 111 -1.30 23.78 -1.06
N LYS A 112 -0.82 23.81 0.20
CA LYS A 112 0.14 24.83 0.66
C LYS A 112 1.54 24.41 0.24
N CYS A 113 2.04 24.98 -0.84
CA CYS A 113 3.37 24.67 -1.35
C CYS A 113 4.44 25.33 -0.46
N GLY A 114 5.38 24.52 0.07
CA GLY A 114 6.47 25.04 0.90
C GLY A 114 7.44 25.93 0.13
N ARG A 115 7.59 25.74 -1.21
CA ARG A 115 8.46 26.56 -2.04
C ARG A 115 7.82 27.88 -2.47
N CYS A 116 6.52 27.86 -2.82
CA CYS A 116 5.78 29.08 -3.17
C CYS A 116 5.32 29.87 -1.96
N ALA A 117 5.30 29.24 -0.78
CA ALA A 117 4.72 29.76 0.46
C ALA A 117 3.22 30.16 0.34
N ALA A 118 2.50 29.62 -0.64
CA ALA A 118 1.13 29.97 -1.00
C ALA A 118 0.27 28.71 -1.20
N TYR A 119 -1.05 28.89 -1.11
CA TYR A 119 -2.03 27.87 -1.48
C TYR A 119 -2.20 27.85 -3.00
N VAL A 120 -1.87 26.73 -3.61
CA VAL A 120 -1.84 26.57 -5.07
C VAL A 120 -2.59 25.30 -5.48
N ARG A 121 -3.03 25.26 -6.74
CA ARG A 121 -3.46 24.02 -7.37
C ARG A 121 -2.27 23.06 -7.43
N ALA A 122 -2.53 21.76 -7.16
CA ALA A 122 -1.51 20.72 -7.19
C ALA A 122 -2.10 19.39 -7.64
N GLU A 123 -1.24 18.50 -8.14
CA GLU A 123 -1.60 17.12 -8.46
C GLU A 123 -1.01 16.19 -7.39
N LYS A 124 -1.88 15.36 -6.80
CA LYS A 124 -1.49 14.38 -5.78
C LYS A 124 -1.65 12.98 -6.33
N GLY A 125 -0.64 12.16 -6.13
CA GLY A 125 -0.66 10.75 -6.53
C GLY A 125 0.18 9.89 -5.62
N THR A 126 0.06 8.58 -5.78
CA THR A 126 0.86 7.60 -5.05
C THR A 126 1.56 6.68 -6.05
N LYS A 127 2.78 6.24 -5.74
CA LYS A 127 3.55 5.29 -6.52
C LYS A 127 4.14 4.23 -5.60
N ILE A 128 4.46 3.07 -6.15
CA ILE A 128 5.27 2.07 -5.47
C ILE A 128 6.73 2.55 -5.56
N HIS A 129 7.41 2.69 -4.44
CA HIS A 129 8.82 3.10 -4.40
C HIS A 129 9.75 1.91 -4.26
N VAL A 130 9.41 0.98 -3.38
CA VAL A 130 10.10 -0.31 -3.23
C VAL A 130 9.03 -1.40 -3.27
N SER A 131 9.15 -2.33 -4.22
CA SER A 131 8.23 -3.46 -4.29
C SER A 131 8.64 -4.55 -3.28
N PRO A 132 7.68 -5.20 -2.61
CA PRO A 132 7.97 -6.34 -1.74
C PRO A 132 8.38 -7.57 -2.55
N ASN A 133 9.04 -8.54 -1.91
CA ASN A 133 9.34 -9.83 -2.54
C ASN A 133 8.07 -10.66 -2.78
N VAL A 134 7.10 -10.56 -1.89
CA VAL A 134 5.77 -11.15 -2.02
C VAL A 134 4.74 -10.04 -1.86
N LEU A 135 4.02 -9.73 -2.92
CA LEU A 135 2.97 -8.71 -2.91
C LEU A 135 1.64 -9.32 -2.49
N VAL A 136 1.10 -8.85 -1.39
CA VAL A 136 -0.26 -9.17 -0.95
C VAL A 136 -1.21 -8.08 -1.46
N VAL A 137 -2.26 -8.49 -2.19
CA VAL A 137 -3.26 -7.55 -2.75
C VAL A 137 -4.65 -7.90 -2.22
N PRO A 138 -5.07 -7.31 -1.10
CA PRO A 138 -6.41 -7.50 -0.57
C PRO A 138 -7.46 -6.84 -1.45
N LEU A 139 -8.51 -7.57 -1.77
CA LEU A 139 -9.67 -7.03 -2.49
C LEU A 139 -10.70 -6.51 -1.47
N LYS A 140 -10.94 -5.21 -1.46
CA LYS A 140 -11.96 -4.59 -0.59
C LYS A 140 -13.37 -4.93 -1.08
N ARG A 141 -13.86 -6.10 -0.69
CA ARG A 141 -15.16 -6.64 -1.10
C ARG A 141 -16.32 -6.24 -0.19
N TYR A 142 -16.05 -5.51 0.89
CA TYR A 142 -17.07 -5.05 1.84
C TYR A 142 -17.16 -3.53 1.79
N THR A 143 -18.37 -3.01 1.57
CA THR A 143 -18.66 -1.57 1.61
C THR A 143 -19.07 -1.18 3.03
N MET A 144 -18.52 -0.09 3.55
CA MET A 144 -18.97 0.48 4.82
C MET A 144 -20.47 0.83 4.75
N GLY A 145 -21.22 0.39 5.75
CA GLY A 145 -22.67 0.67 5.87
C GLY A 145 -23.61 -0.26 5.08
N ARG A 146 -23.10 -1.25 4.36
CA ARG A 146 -23.91 -2.30 3.74
C ARG A 146 -23.34 -3.66 4.12
N PHE A 147 -24.18 -4.51 4.71
CA PHE A 147 -23.83 -5.90 5.09
C PHE A 147 -23.72 -6.85 3.89
N SER A 148 -23.45 -6.35 2.71
CA SER A 148 -23.36 -7.16 1.49
C SER A 148 -21.92 -7.23 0.98
N LYS A 149 -21.48 -8.45 0.69
CA LYS A 149 -20.20 -8.72 0.02
C LYS A 149 -20.34 -8.44 -1.48
N ILE A 150 -19.38 -7.72 -2.04
CA ILE A 150 -19.26 -7.54 -3.50
C ILE A 150 -18.80 -8.87 -4.10
N THR A 151 -19.71 -9.57 -4.80
CA THR A 151 -19.46 -10.89 -5.40
C THR A 151 -18.88 -10.80 -6.80
N ARG A 152 -18.65 -9.59 -7.32
CA ARG A 152 -18.11 -9.37 -8.66
C ARG A 152 -16.82 -10.16 -8.86
N PHE A 153 -16.70 -10.82 -10.00
CA PHE A 153 -15.48 -11.46 -10.45
C PHE A 153 -14.41 -10.37 -10.70
N VAL A 154 -13.19 -10.61 -10.25
CA VAL A 154 -12.01 -9.78 -10.52
C VAL A 154 -10.97 -10.70 -11.13
N GLU A 155 -10.66 -10.46 -12.40
CA GLU A 155 -9.64 -11.20 -13.11
C GLU A 155 -8.24 -10.81 -12.61
N PHE A 156 -7.33 -11.77 -12.56
CA PHE A 156 -5.92 -11.52 -12.25
C PHE A 156 -5.03 -12.31 -13.20
N PRO A 157 -3.96 -11.70 -13.72
CA PRO A 157 -3.04 -12.36 -14.64
C PRO A 157 -2.09 -13.30 -13.89
N LEU A 158 -1.55 -14.31 -14.57
CA LEU A 158 -0.47 -15.17 -14.06
C LEU A 158 0.82 -14.40 -13.82
N THR A 159 1.00 -13.28 -14.50
CA THR A 159 2.18 -12.41 -14.39
C THR A 159 1.71 -10.97 -14.36
N LEU A 160 2.11 -10.24 -13.31
CA LEU A 160 1.77 -8.83 -13.11
C LEU A 160 3.04 -7.98 -13.25
N ASP A 161 3.04 -7.02 -14.19
CA ASP A 161 4.11 -6.04 -14.33
C ASP A 161 3.87 -4.83 -13.43
N LEU A 162 4.71 -4.64 -12.43
CA LEU A 162 4.61 -3.51 -11.51
C LEU A 162 5.33 -2.24 -11.99
N ARG A 163 6.17 -2.30 -13.03
CA ARG A 163 6.95 -1.15 -13.53
C ARG A 163 6.10 0.10 -13.82
N PRO A 164 4.90 0.01 -14.43
CA PRO A 164 4.08 1.18 -14.68
C PRO A 164 3.66 1.94 -13.41
N TYR A 165 3.60 1.23 -12.27
CA TYR A 165 3.15 1.75 -10.99
C TYR A 165 4.29 2.24 -10.09
N MET A 166 5.54 2.04 -10.52
CA MET A 166 6.73 2.44 -9.76
C MET A 166 7.01 3.94 -9.85
N SER A 167 7.63 4.50 -8.81
CA SER A 167 8.15 5.87 -8.85
C SER A 167 9.39 5.95 -9.76
N ARG A 168 9.67 7.13 -10.33
CA ARG A 168 10.85 7.34 -11.19
C ARG A 168 12.17 7.06 -10.47
N ASP A 169 12.22 7.31 -9.17
CA ASP A 169 13.40 7.12 -8.31
C ASP A 169 13.37 5.76 -7.59
N ALA A 170 12.50 4.82 -8.03
CA ALA A 170 12.38 3.52 -7.43
C ALA A 170 13.70 2.76 -7.50
N ARG A 171 14.18 2.30 -6.37
CA ARG A 171 15.29 1.35 -6.29
C ARG A 171 14.74 -0.04 -6.58
N CYS A 172 14.66 -0.39 -7.84
CA CYS A 172 14.33 -1.74 -8.27
C CYS A 172 15.59 -2.59 -8.11
N SER A 173 15.69 -3.32 -7.00
CA SER A 173 16.86 -4.22 -6.79
C SER A 173 16.82 -5.44 -7.69
N TYR A 174 15.64 -5.85 -8.23
CA TYR A 174 15.50 -6.99 -9.14
C TYR A 174 14.24 -6.87 -10.00
N TYR A 175 14.27 -7.42 -11.20
CA TYR A 175 13.12 -7.62 -12.08
C TYR A 175 12.24 -8.73 -11.50
N TYR A 176 11.20 -8.39 -10.76
CA TYR A 176 10.28 -9.40 -10.22
C TYR A 176 9.16 -9.68 -11.20
N TRP A 177 9.15 -10.90 -11.70
CA TRP A 177 7.97 -11.54 -12.22
C TRP A 177 7.16 -12.02 -11.02
N CYS A 178 6.12 -11.29 -10.60
CA CYS A 178 5.17 -11.83 -9.64
C CYS A 178 4.40 -12.96 -10.30
N LYS A 179 4.70 -14.20 -9.94
CA LYS A 179 3.81 -15.32 -10.25
C LYS A 179 2.76 -15.39 -9.16
N CYS A 180 1.49 -15.16 -9.53
CA CYS A 180 0.37 -15.53 -8.67
C CYS A 180 0.17 -17.05 -8.77
N TYR A 181 0.20 -17.75 -7.64
CA TYR A 181 -0.19 -19.16 -7.53
C TYR A 181 -1.62 -19.23 -7.00
#